data_e072345d2681851266c3fc95705978ce
#
_entry.id   e072345d2681851266c3fc95705978ce
#
_cell.length_a   1.000
_cell.length_b   1.000
_cell.length_c   1.000
_cell.angle_alpha   90.00
_cell.angle_beta   90.00
_cell.angle_gamma   90.00
#
_symmetry.space_group_name_H-M   'P 1'
#
loop_
_entity.id
_entity.type
_entity.pdbx_description
1 polymer ?
#
loop_
_entity_poly.entity_id
_entity_poly.type
_entity_poly.pdbx_seq_one_letter_code
_entity_poly.pdbx_strand_id
1 'polypeptide(L)'
;VVMEVSTQGLMLHRTQGFVFDFGIFTNIEPDHIGPNEHKDFDHYLSCKAMLLKQCRVGIVNRDDEHFDRIVEGHTCTLETYGFSEKADLRAEDAKLVGGKGYLGISYHLKGLMDFPVEIDIPGKFSIYNSLTAIAICRHFKVSKENILKALKVAKVKGRIEMVKVSDEFTLMIDYAHNAMALESLLTTLREYHPHRLVCLFGCGGNRSKLRRYEMGEVSGRLADL
;
A
#
# COMPACT_ATOMS: atom_id res chain seq x y z
N VAL A 1 10.22 -16.46 5.69
CA VAL A 1 9.02 -16.58 4.86
C VAL A 1 8.19 -15.32 5.02
N VAL A 2 7.68 -14.77 3.92
CA VAL A 2 6.69 -13.68 3.92
C VAL A 2 5.37 -14.28 3.46
N MET A 3 4.29 -13.99 4.18
CA MET A 3 2.97 -14.52 3.91
C MET A 3 1.93 -13.41 3.95
N GLU A 4 1.07 -13.36 2.95
CA GLU A 4 -0.13 -12.54 2.96
C GLU A 4 -1.22 -13.25 3.78
N VAL A 5 -1.72 -12.59 4.83
CA VAL A 5 -2.74 -13.15 5.72
C VAL A 5 -4.05 -12.41 5.52
N SER A 6 -5.03 -13.09 4.92
CA SER A 6 -6.36 -12.52 4.75
C SER A 6 -7.12 -12.48 6.07
N THR A 7 -8.02 -11.50 6.23
CA THR A 7 -8.92 -11.41 7.38
C THR A 7 -9.82 -12.63 7.51
N GLN A 8 -10.25 -13.21 6.39
CA GLN A 8 -11.00 -14.46 6.38
C GLN A 8 -10.13 -15.64 6.88
N GLY A 9 -8.82 -15.64 6.56
CA GLY A 9 -7.88 -16.63 7.09
C GLY A 9 -7.74 -16.55 8.60
N LEU A 10 -7.71 -15.34 9.17
CA LEU A 10 -7.71 -15.12 10.61
C LEU A 10 -9.04 -15.55 11.25
N MET A 11 -10.16 -15.13 10.68
CA MET A 11 -11.52 -15.48 11.12
C MET A 11 -11.72 -17.00 11.18
N LEU A 12 -11.24 -17.72 10.18
CA LEU A 12 -11.35 -19.18 10.08
C LEU A 12 -10.21 -19.93 10.78
N HIS A 13 -9.42 -19.24 11.59
CA HIS A 13 -8.30 -19.82 12.36
C HIS A 13 -7.27 -20.59 11.52
N ARG A 14 -7.09 -20.23 10.23
CA ARG A 14 -6.13 -20.90 9.33
C ARG A 14 -4.67 -20.70 9.74
N THR A 15 -4.39 -19.67 10.56
CA THR A 15 -3.08 -19.38 11.13
C THR A 15 -2.96 -19.79 12.59
N GLN A 16 -3.94 -20.51 13.12
CA GLN A 16 -3.92 -20.96 14.53
C GLN A 16 -2.71 -21.87 14.79
N GLY A 17 -2.03 -21.64 15.92
CA GLY A 17 -0.82 -22.39 16.30
C GLY A 17 0.48 -21.75 15.82
N PHE A 18 0.42 -20.72 14.95
CA PHE A 18 1.58 -19.93 14.58
C PHE A 18 1.73 -18.68 15.44
N VAL A 19 2.97 -18.34 15.76
CA VAL A 19 3.34 -17.02 16.26
C VAL A 19 4.31 -16.42 15.24
N PHE A 20 3.87 -15.39 14.54
CA PHE A 20 4.72 -14.69 13.56
C PHE A 20 5.78 -13.87 14.28
N ASP A 21 6.99 -13.78 13.72
CA ASP A 21 7.99 -12.85 14.24
C ASP A 21 7.52 -11.39 14.04
N PHE A 22 6.89 -11.11 12.89
CA PHE A 22 6.34 -9.80 12.55
C PHE A 22 4.91 -9.93 12.03
N GLY A 23 4.02 -9.09 12.55
CA GLY A 23 2.68 -8.87 12.02
C GLY A 23 2.61 -7.45 11.45
N ILE A 24 2.25 -7.32 10.18
CA ILE A 24 2.21 -6.02 9.51
C ILE A 24 0.77 -5.62 9.24
N PHE A 25 0.39 -4.43 9.66
CA PHE A 25 -0.87 -3.79 9.32
C PHE A 25 -0.61 -2.56 8.46
N THR A 26 -1.14 -2.56 7.24
CA THR A 26 -0.97 -1.46 6.28
C THR A 26 -2.12 -0.47 6.32
N ASN A 27 -3.34 -0.93 6.08
CA ASN A 27 -4.56 -0.14 6.09
C ASN A 27 -5.79 -1.04 6.20
N ILE A 28 -6.93 -0.40 6.44
CA ILE A 28 -8.25 -1.05 6.33
C ILE A 28 -9.26 -0.07 5.73
N GLU A 29 -10.04 -0.56 4.80
CA GLU A 29 -11.17 0.14 4.21
C GLU A 29 -12.36 -0.81 4.16
N PRO A 30 -13.62 -0.32 4.13
CA PRO A 30 -14.80 -1.17 4.02
C PRO A 30 -14.74 -2.05 2.77
N ASP A 31 -14.46 -3.33 2.96
CA ASP A 31 -14.41 -4.36 1.92
C ASP A 31 -14.75 -5.72 2.53
N HIS A 32 -14.98 -6.72 1.71
CA HIS A 32 -15.24 -8.09 2.17
C HIS A 32 -16.41 -8.21 3.17
N ILE A 33 -17.46 -7.41 2.99
CA ILE A 33 -18.69 -7.45 3.80
C ILE A 33 -19.81 -8.07 2.98
N GLY A 34 -20.33 -9.21 3.41
CA GLY A 34 -21.37 -9.92 2.67
C GLY A 34 -21.75 -11.27 3.27
N PRO A 35 -22.71 -11.98 2.67
CA PRO A 35 -23.29 -13.21 3.24
C PRO A 35 -22.27 -14.34 3.51
N ASN A 36 -21.19 -14.40 2.73
CA ASN A 36 -20.12 -15.42 2.85
C ASN A 36 -18.77 -14.81 3.29
N GLU A 37 -18.81 -13.60 3.80
CA GLU A 37 -17.64 -12.84 4.21
C GLU A 37 -17.83 -12.32 5.64
N HIS A 38 -17.35 -11.11 5.95
CA HIS A 38 -17.59 -10.50 7.25
C HIS A 38 -19.01 -9.94 7.34
N LYS A 39 -19.64 -10.06 8.52
CA LYS A 39 -21.03 -9.60 8.72
C LYS A 39 -21.18 -8.07 8.64
N ASP A 40 -20.16 -7.35 9.07
CA ASP A 40 -20.08 -5.90 9.11
C ASP A 40 -18.61 -5.45 9.18
N PHE A 41 -18.39 -4.15 9.11
CA PHE A 41 -17.05 -3.56 9.18
C PHE A 41 -16.37 -3.79 10.54
N ASP A 42 -17.11 -3.76 11.64
CA ASP A 42 -16.56 -4.00 12.98
C ASP A 42 -16.02 -5.43 13.11
N HIS A 43 -16.73 -6.38 12.55
CA HIS A 43 -16.28 -7.77 12.49
C HIS A 43 -15.04 -7.91 11.58
N TYR A 44 -15.01 -7.24 10.43
CA TYR A 44 -13.86 -7.22 9.52
C TYR A 44 -12.62 -6.66 10.22
N LEU A 45 -12.75 -5.51 10.88
CA LEU A 45 -11.68 -4.86 11.63
C LEU A 45 -11.18 -5.72 12.79
N SER A 46 -12.09 -6.29 13.59
CA SER A 46 -11.72 -7.16 14.71
C SER A 46 -10.96 -8.41 14.26
N CYS A 47 -11.35 -9.01 13.13
CA CYS A 47 -10.61 -10.12 12.53
C CYS A 47 -9.21 -9.71 12.09
N LYS A 48 -9.07 -8.52 11.50
CA LYS A 48 -7.75 -8.00 11.06
C LYS A 48 -6.83 -7.73 12.24
N ALA A 49 -7.37 -7.22 13.35
CA ALA A 49 -6.62 -6.98 14.60
C ALA A 49 -6.10 -8.28 15.26
N MET A 50 -6.68 -9.45 14.96
CA MET A 50 -6.20 -10.73 15.49
C MET A 50 -4.73 -11.00 15.16
N LEU A 51 -4.22 -10.46 14.05
CA LEU A 51 -2.81 -10.63 13.67
C LEU A 51 -1.86 -10.09 14.75
N LEU A 52 -2.22 -8.97 15.39
CA LEU A 52 -1.40 -8.34 16.44
C LEU A 52 -1.42 -9.12 17.76
N LYS A 53 -2.30 -10.13 17.88
CA LYS A 53 -2.31 -11.10 18.98
C LYS A 53 -1.53 -12.38 18.65
N GLN A 54 -1.09 -12.53 17.40
CA GLN A 54 -0.37 -13.70 16.89
C GLN A 54 1.04 -13.37 16.40
N CYS A 55 1.60 -12.21 16.76
CA CYS A 55 2.97 -11.85 16.39
C CYS A 55 3.78 -11.36 17.59
N ARG A 56 5.10 -11.36 17.45
CA ARG A 56 6.04 -10.84 18.45
C ARG A 56 6.19 -9.33 18.34
N VAL A 57 6.30 -8.83 17.10
CA VAL A 57 6.38 -7.39 16.77
C VAL A 57 5.28 -7.05 15.79
N GLY A 58 4.45 -6.07 16.14
CA GLY A 58 3.42 -5.50 15.28
C GLY A 58 3.94 -4.21 14.63
N ILE A 59 4.03 -4.19 13.31
CA ILE A 59 4.42 -3.01 12.53
C ILE A 59 3.15 -2.40 11.94
N VAL A 60 2.74 -1.23 12.44
CA VAL A 60 1.39 -0.70 12.23
C VAL A 60 1.44 0.70 11.63
N ASN A 61 0.64 0.93 10.59
CA ASN A 61 0.43 2.27 10.03
C ASN A 61 -0.26 3.17 11.05
N ARG A 62 0.44 4.22 11.52
CA ARG A 62 -0.06 5.18 12.52
C ARG A 62 -1.10 6.13 11.96
N ASP A 63 -1.12 6.33 10.65
CA ASP A 63 -2.00 7.28 9.98
C ASP A 63 -3.36 6.68 9.57
N ASP A 64 -3.55 5.37 9.77
CA ASP A 64 -4.85 4.74 9.53
C ASP A 64 -5.87 5.27 10.56
N GLU A 65 -7.04 5.68 10.09
CA GLU A 65 -8.10 6.24 10.94
C GLU A 65 -8.61 5.27 12.01
N HIS A 66 -8.43 3.97 11.76
CA HIS A 66 -8.83 2.89 12.69
C HIS A 66 -7.66 2.39 13.55
N PHE A 67 -6.51 3.08 13.55
CA PHE A 67 -5.30 2.67 14.28
C PHE A 67 -5.61 2.25 15.73
N ASP A 68 -6.27 3.11 16.49
CA ASP A 68 -6.51 2.85 17.92
C ASP A 68 -7.35 1.59 18.14
N ARG A 69 -8.29 1.31 17.25
CA ARG A 69 -9.10 0.08 17.28
C ARG A 69 -8.31 -1.17 16.87
N ILE A 70 -7.42 -1.04 15.89
CA ILE A 70 -6.58 -2.14 15.41
C ILE A 70 -5.59 -2.59 16.48
N VAL A 71 -5.02 -1.64 17.24
CA VAL A 71 -4.04 -1.96 18.28
C VAL A 71 -4.69 -2.32 19.62
N GLU A 72 -6.00 -2.19 19.75
CA GLU A 72 -6.71 -2.50 20.98
C GLU A 72 -6.52 -3.98 21.38
N GLY A 73 -6.05 -4.21 22.60
CA GLY A 73 -5.81 -5.54 23.13
C GLY A 73 -4.72 -6.33 22.40
N HIS A 74 -3.77 -5.68 21.71
CA HIS A 74 -2.59 -6.33 21.16
C HIS A 74 -1.74 -6.95 22.27
N THR A 75 -0.94 -7.95 21.93
CA THR A 75 -0.03 -8.63 22.85
C THR A 75 1.43 -8.57 22.42
N CYS A 76 1.68 -7.95 21.26
CA CYS A 76 3.00 -7.80 20.65
C CYS A 76 3.69 -6.49 21.07
N THR A 77 4.99 -6.38 20.81
CA THR A 77 5.68 -5.09 20.81
C THR A 77 5.24 -4.30 19.59
N LEU A 78 4.71 -3.08 19.79
CA LEU A 78 4.31 -2.23 18.66
C LEU A 78 5.47 -1.39 18.16
N GLU A 79 5.55 -1.28 16.86
CA GLU A 79 6.36 -0.33 16.10
C GLU A 79 5.45 0.33 15.06
N THR A 80 5.49 1.64 14.96
CA THR A 80 4.58 2.40 14.12
C THR A 80 5.31 3.11 12.98
N TYR A 81 4.63 3.29 11.87
CA TYR A 81 5.14 4.03 10.72
C TYR A 81 4.06 4.91 10.09
N GLY A 82 4.48 5.96 9.40
CA GLY A 82 3.57 6.87 8.71
C GLY A 82 4.14 8.26 8.51
N PHE A 83 3.26 9.24 8.31
CA PHE A 83 3.59 10.67 8.28
C PHE A 83 3.39 11.35 9.65
N SER A 84 2.62 10.72 10.54
CA SER A 84 2.35 11.24 11.87
C SER A 84 3.64 11.48 12.65
N GLU A 85 3.73 12.62 13.33
CA GLU A 85 4.83 12.93 14.24
C GLU A 85 5.00 11.92 15.38
N LYS A 86 3.94 11.15 15.66
CA LYS A 86 3.92 10.09 16.68
C LYS A 86 4.40 8.73 16.15
N ALA A 87 4.72 8.63 14.86
CA ALA A 87 5.22 7.38 14.27
C ALA A 87 6.71 7.16 14.60
N ASP A 88 7.08 5.92 14.90
CA ASP A 88 8.47 5.53 15.19
C ASP A 88 9.37 5.63 13.95
N LEU A 89 8.83 5.31 12.77
CA LEU A 89 9.42 5.55 11.47
C LEU A 89 8.53 6.53 10.69
N ARG A 90 9.04 7.73 10.44
CA ARG A 90 8.26 8.84 9.91
C ARG A 90 8.80 9.32 8.57
N ALA A 91 7.91 9.53 7.61
CA ALA A 91 8.24 10.19 6.36
C ALA A 91 7.98 11.70 6.47
N GLU A 92 8.97 12.51 6.12
CA GLU A 92 8.88 13.96 6.03
C GLU A 92 9.29 14.44 4.63
N ASP A 93 8.93 15.64 4.26
CA ASP A 93 9.37 16.32 3.03
C ASP A 93 9.11 15.50 1.76
N ALA A 94 7.98 14.81 1.67
CA ALA A 94 7.61 14.01 0.51
C ALA A 94 7.50 14.88 -0.74
N LYS A 95 8.20 14.47 -1.81
CA LYS A 95 8.21 15.17 -3.11
C LYS A 95 8.05 14.18 -4.25
N LEU A 96 7.24 14.56 -5.23
CA LEU A 96 7.15 13.83 -6.48
C LEU A 96 8.45 13.98 -7.26
N VAL A 97 8.95 12.87 -7.78
CA VAL A 97 10.16 12.81 -8.61
C VAL A 97 9.77 12.20 -9.94
N GLY A 98 10.15 12.83 -11.03
CA GLY A 98 9.83 12.33 -12.36
C GLY A 98 10.89 12.73 -13.38
N GLY A 99 10.98 11.93 -14.43
CA GLY A 99 11.88 12.16 -15.57
C GLY A 99 11.39 11.40 -16.79
N LYS A 100 12.20 11.39 -17.86
CA LYS A 100 11.85 10.63 -19.07
C LYS A 100 11.77 9.14 -18.75
N GLY A 101 10.56 8.59 -18.80
CA GLY A 101 10.30 7.17 -18.66
C GLY A 101 10.25 6.64 -17.21
N TYR A 102 10.25 7.50 -16.20
CA TYR A 102 10.01 7.09 -14.83
C TYR A 102 9.21 8.10 -14.01
N LEU A 103 8.44 7.61 -13.07
CA LEU A 103 7.76 8.40 -12.03
C LEU A 103 8.11 7.77 -10.68
N GLY A 104 8.39 8.62 -9.70
CA GLY A 104 8.79 8.17 -8.38
C GLY A 104 8.42 9.17 -7.30
N ILE A 105 8.86 8.89 -6.09
CA ILE A 105 8.65 9.76 -4.94
C ILE A 105 9.90 9.74 -4.06
N SER A 106 10.24 10.88 -3.48
CA SER A 106 11.30 10.99 -2.48
C SER A 106 10.76 11.54 -1.17
N TYR A 107 11.38 11.18 -0.08
CA TYR A 107 11.07 11.68 1.25
C TYR A 107 12.28 11.60 2.18
N HIS A 108 12.23 12.25 3.31
CA HIS A 108 13.21 12.08 4.38
C HIS A 108 12.64 11.13 5.44
N LEU A 109 13.31 10.02 5.70
CA LEU A 109 12.99 9.11 6.80
C LEU A 109 13.52 9.68 8.10
N LYS A 110 12.69 9.73 9.13
CA LYS A 110 12.99 10.19 10.50
C LYS A 110 12.55 9.18 11.56
N GLY A 111 13.07 9.32 12.77
CA GLY A 111 12.73 8.51 13.93
C GLY A 111 13.77 7.42 14.19
N LEU A 112 13.40 6.17 14.20
CA LEU A 112 14.32 5.04 14.46
C LEU A 112 15.46 4.92 13.44
N MET A 113 15.31 5.54 12.28
CA MET A 113 16.35 5.71 11.26
C MET A 113 16.25 7.13 10.68
N ASP A 114 17.35 7.68 10.15
CA ASP A 114 17.41 9.03 9.60
C ASP A 114 18.24 9.06 8.31
N PHE A 115 17.57 9.18 7.16
CA PHE A 115 18.19 9.34 5.85
C PHE A 115 17.18 9.67 4.75
N PRO A 116 17.61 10.30 3.64
CA PRO A 116 16.76 10.47 2.47
C PRO A 116 16.48 9.14 1.77
N VAL A 117 15.26 8.99 1.27
CA VAL A 117 14.77 7.83 0.51
C VAL A 117 14.23 8.30 -0.83
N GLU A 118 14.51 7.56 -1.88
CA GLU A 118 13.92 7.73 -3.22
C GLU A 118 13.46 6.37 -3.75
N ILE A 119 12.25 6.34 -4.31
CA ILE A 119 11.60 5.15 -4.84
C ILE A 119 11.09 5.44 -6.24
N ASP A 120 11.34 4.52 -7.18
CA ASP A 120 10.89 4.62 -8.57
C ASP A 120 9.45 4.08 -8.76
N ILE A 121 8.59 4.26 -7.75
CA ILE A 121 7.17 3.93 -7.78
C ILE A 121 6.40 5.18 -7.31
N PRO A 122 5.49 5.73 -8.13
CA PRO A 122 4.76 6.94 -7.80
C PRO A 122 3.74 6.75 -6.68
N GLY A 123 3.34 7.86 -6.07
CA GLY A 123 2.23 7.95 -5.13
C GLY A 123 2.60 7.75 -3.66
N LYS A 124 1.83 8.41 -2.80
CA LYS A 124 2.04 8.38 -1.33
C LYS A 124 1.99 6.97 -0.73
N PHE A 125 1.18 6.07 -1.31
CA PHE A 125 1.13 4.67 -0.86
C PHE A 125 2.48 3.97 -0.99
N SER A 126 3.34 4.37 -1.93
CA SER A 126 4.70 3.83 -2.07
C SER A 126 5.59 4.20 -0.90
N ILE A 127 5.34 5.36 -0.27
CA ILE A 127 6.02 5.75 0.97
C ILE A 127 5.62 4.78 2.10
N TYR A 128 4.33 4.55 2.33
CA TYR A 128 3.87 3.60 3.35
C TYR A 128 4.45 2.20 3.14
N ASN A 129 4.44 1.71 1.89
CA ASN A 129 4.99 0.41 1.55
C ASN A 129 6.51 0.34 1.80
N SER A 130 7.25 1.40 1.46
CA SER A 130 8.69 1.47 1.72
C SER A 130 9.01 1.57 3.21
N LEU A 131 8.25 2.36 3.98
CA LEU A 131 8.40 2.43 5.44
C LEU A 131 8.22 1.06 6.09
N THR A 132 7.23 0.29 5.63
CA THR A 132 7.01 -1.09 6.08
C THR A 132 8.22 -1.98 5.78
N ALA A 133 8.76 -1.90 4.56
CA ALA A 133 9.94 -2.67 4.16
C ALA A 133 11.18 -2.27 4.96
N ILE A 134 11.38 -0.96 5.18
CA ILE A 134 12.48 -0.42 6.00
C ILE A 134 12.37 -0.92 7.45
N ALA A 135 11.17 -0.88 8.04
CA ALA A 135 10.93 -1.37 9.39
C ALA A 135 11.41 -2.83 9.54
N ILE A 136 11.02 -3.70 8.63
CA ILE A 136 11.47 -5.10 8.62
C ILE A 136 12.99 -5.20 8.42
N CYS A 137 13.55 -4.50 7.43
CA CYS A 137 15.00 -4.52 7.15
C CYS A 137 15.83 -4.08 8.36
N ARG A 138 15.33 -3.11 9.15
CA ARG A 138 15.97 -2.66 10.38
C ARG A 138 16.11 -3.79 11.41
N HIS A 139 15.08 -4.60 11.61
CA HIS A 139 15.12 -5.75 12.51
C HIS A 139 16.15 -6.80 12.08
N PHE A 140 16.37 -6.95 10.78
CA PHE A 140 17.41 -7.83 10.23
C PHE A 140 18.78 -7.15 10.10
N LYS A 141 18.94 -5.92 10.61
CA LYS A 141 20.19 -5.15 10.57
C LYS A 141 20.75 -4.99 9.15
N VAL A 142 19.86 -4.89 8.16
CA VAL A 142 20.26 -4.60 6.77
C VAL A 142 20.83 -3.18 6.72
N SER A 143 21.96 -3.01 6.05
CA SER A 143 22.61 -1.69 5.96
C SER A 143 21.75 -0.70 5.17
N LYS A 144 21.87 0.59 5.51
CA LYS A 144 21.19 1.69 4.82
C LYS A 144 21.42 1.63 3.29
N GLU A 145 22.66 1.40 2.87
CA GLU A 145 23.03 1.34 1.45
C GLU A 145 22.28 0.22 0.71
N ASN A 146 22.15 -0.94 1.34
CA ASN A 146 21.42 -2.07 0.78
C ASN A 146 19.92 -1.82 0.74
N ILE A 147 19.35 -1.18 1.76
CA ILE A 147 17.94 -0.77 1.79
C ILE A 147 17.66 0.19 0.63
N LEU A 148 18.44 1.27 0.50
CA LEU A 148 18.26 2.27 -0.55
C LEU A 148 18.42 1.67 -1.95
N LYS A 149 19.43 0.82 -2.14
CA LYS A 149 19.65 0.11 -3.41
C LYS A 149 18.47 -0.79 -3.77
N ALA A 150 17.93 -1.52 -2.80
CA ALA A 150 16.78 -2.39 -3.03
C ALA A 150 15.50 -1.60 -3.34
N LEU A 151 15.22 -0.54 -2.61
CA LEU A 151 14.04 0.31 -2.82
C LEU A 151 14.05 0.97 -4.21
N LYS A 152 15.22 1.37 -4.70
CA LYS A 152 15.34 2.01 -6.02
C LYS A 152 15.06 1.05 -7.18
N VAL A 153 15.25 -0.25 -6.99
CA VAL A 153 15.01 -1.27 -8.04
C VAL A 153 13.79 -2.14 -7.78
N ALA A 154 13.11 -1.93 -6.66
CA ALA A 154 11.93 -2.70 -6.30
C ALA A 154 10.82 -2.49 -7.33
N LYS A 155 10.29 -3.60 -7.85
CA LYS A 155 9.17 -3.59 -8.79
C LYS A 155 8.22 -4.72 -8.44
N VAL A 156 6.94 -4.46 -8.58
CA VAL A 156 5.90 -5.48 -8.41
C VAL A 156 5.14 -5.59 -9.73
N LYS A 157 5.18 -6.79 -10.34
CA LYS A 157 4.48 -7.02 -11.62
C LYS A 157 3.00 -6.69 -11.49
N GLY A 158 2.48 -5.94 -12.47
CA GLY A 158 1.09 -5.51 -12.52
C GLY A 158 0.68 -4.52 -11.43
N ARG A 159 1.61 -3.90 -10.70
CA ARG A 159 1.35 -2.86 -9.71
C ARG A 159 2.21 -1.65 -10.03
N ILE A 160 1.61 -0.67 -10.69
CA ILE A 160 2.31 0.53 -11.20
C ILE A 160 3.61 0.13 -11.92
N GLU A 161 3.53 -0.93 -12.69
CA GLU A 161 4.66 -1.47 -13.42
C GLU A 161 4.99 -0.58 -14.61
N MET A 162 6.10 0.13 -14.55
CA MET A 162 6.59 0.96 -15.65
C MET A 162 7.19 0.10 -16.74
N VAL A 163 6.65 0.18 -17.94
CA VAL A 163 7.12 -0.58 -19.11
C VAL A 163 7.80 0.39 -20.07
N LYS A 164 9.10 0.24 -20.23
CA LYS A 164 9.87 1.09 -21.15
C LYS A 164 9.70 0.61 -22.59
N VAL A 165 8.88 1.31 -23.36
CA VAL A 165 8.63 1.06 -24.80
C VAL A 165 9.01 2.23 -25.68
N SER A 166 9.06 3.47 -25.14
CA SER A 166 9.37 4.68 -25.85
C SER A 166 9.96 5.73 -24.91
N ASP A 167 10.69 6.68 -25.44
CA ASP A 167 11.13 7.88 -24.73
C ASP A 167 10.14 9.06 -24.89
N GLU A 168 9.10 8.90 -25.73
CA GLU A 168 8.09 9.92 -25.99
C GLU A 168 6.92 9.84 -25.02
N PHE A 169 6.63 8.66 -24.46
CA PHE A 169 5.55 8.45 -23.50
C PHE A 169 5.93 7.41 -22.45
N THR A 170 5.27 7.48 -21.30
CA THR A 170 5.35 6.49 -20.23
C THR A 170 4.20 5.49 -20.35
N LEU A 171 4.51 4.20 -20.44
CA LEU A 171 3.54 3.12 -20.34
C LEU A 171 3.58 2.49 -18.95
N MET A 172 2.39 2.32 -18.37
CA MET A 172 2.25 1.75 -17.04
C MET A 172 1.20 0.63 -17.02
N ILE A 173 1.44 -0.42 -16.27
CA ILE A 173 0.48 -1.49 -16.03
C ILE A 173 0.13 -1.51 -14.54
N ASP A 174 -1.16 -1.49 -14.22
CA ASP A 174 -1.65 -1.57 -12.85
C ASP A 174 -2.79 -2.60 -12.71
N TYR A 175 -3.03 -3.04 -11.50
CA TYR A 175 -4.06 -4.01 -11.15
C TYR A 175 -5.37 -3.35 -10.70
N ALA A 176 -5.51 -2.04 -10.77
CA ALA A 176 -6.74 -1.36 -10.40
C ALA A 176 -7.94 -1.98 -11.15
N HIS A 177 -8.85 -2.60 -10.42
CA HIS A 177 -9.97 -3.36 -10.98
C HIS A 177 -11.33 -2.97 -10.41
N ASN A 178 -11.38 -1.87 -9.65
CA ASN A 178 -12.59 -1.21 -9.17
C ASN A 178 -12.44 0.31 -9.26
N ALA A 179 -13.55 1.03 -9.10
CA ALA A 179 -13.59 2.48 -9.26
C ALA A 179 -12.65 3.22 -8.30
N MET A 180 -12.64 2.83 -7.03
CA MET A 180 -11.83 3.48 -5.99
C MET A 180 -10.32 3.32 -6.27
N ALA A 181 -9.87 2.12 -6.63
CA ALA A 181 -8.47 1.89 -6.99
C ALA A 181 -8.07 2.65 -8.25
N LEU A 182 -8.96 2.70 -9.27
CA LEU A 182 -8.73 3.46 -10.49
C LEU A 182 -8.67 4.96 -10.23
N GLU A 183 -9.57 5.49 -9.40
CA GLU A 183 -9.59 6.89 -8.98
C GLU A 183 -8.30 7.28 -8.25
N SER A 184 -7.88 6.47 -7.28
CA SER A 184 -6.63 6.68 -6.54
C SER A 184 -5.42 6.70 -7.48
N LEU A 185 -5.35 5.76 -8.43
CA LEU A 185 -4.27 5.69 -9.41
C LEU A 185 -4.25 6.92 -10.33
N LEU A 186 -5.39 7.26 -10.97
CA LEU A 186 -5.46 8.38 -11.91
C LEU A 186 -5.22 9.73 -11.22
N THR A 187 -5.74 9.91 -10.00
CA THR A 187 -5.47 11.10 -9.19
C THR A 187 -3.97 11.23 -8.89
N THR A 188 -3.34 10.14 -8.47
CA THR A 188 -1.88 10.11 -8.24
C THR A 188 -1.11 10.49 -9.50
N LEU A 189 -1.50 9.98 -10.66
CA LEU A 189 -0.83 10.28 -11.92
C LEU A 189 -1.03 11.73 -12.37
N ARG A 190 -2.19 12.33 -12.07
CA ARG A 190 -2.45 13.77 -12.33
C ARG A 190 -1.53 14.70 -11.52
N GLU A 191 -1.10 14.28 -10.33
CA GLU A 191 -0.16 15.06 -9.52
C GLU A 191 1.21 15.26 -10.22
N TYR A 192 1.56 14.39 -11.19
CA TYR A 192 2.78 14.52 -12.01
C TYR A 192 2.59 15.44 -13.24
N HIS A 193 1.42 16.09 -13.37
CA HIS A 193 1.09 17.03 -14.43
C HIS A 193 1.36 16.50 -15.86
N PRO A 194 0.87 15.28 -16.22
CA PRO A 194 1.06 14.77 -17.57
C PRO A 194 0.36 15.68 -18.59
N HIS A 195 0.98 15.88 -19.75
CA HIS A 195 0.36 16.61 -20.86
C HIS A 195 -0.92 15.90 -21.32
N ARG A 196 -0.92 14.57 -21.34
CA ARG A 196 -2.07 13.74 -21.68
C ARG A 196 -2.04 12.45 -20.86
N LEU A 197 -3.14 12.11 -20.21
CA LEU A 197 -3.32 10.87 -19.47
C LEU A 197 -4.32 9.97 -20.20
N VAL A 198 -3.85 8.84 -20.69
CA VAL A 198 -4.66 7.83 -21.38
C VAL A 198 -4.90 6.65 -20.44
N CYS A 199 -6.16 6.27 -20.28
CA CYS A 199 -6.57 5.14 -19.44
C CYS A 199 -7.19 4.03 -20.28
N LEU A 200 -6.52 2.89 -20.37
CA LEU A 200 -7.05 1.70 -21.02
C LEU A 200 -7.40 0.66 -19.93
N PHE A 201 -8.66 0.27 -19.85
CA PHE A 201 -9.10 -0.76 -18.91
C PHE A 201 -10.20 -1.64 -19.51
N GLY A 202 -10.44 -2.79 -18.86
CA GLY A 202 -11.52 -3.68 -19.22
C GLY A 202 -12.21 -4.25 -17.99
N CYS A 203 -13.48 -4.64 -18.12
CA CYS A 203 -14.25 -5.24 -17.04
C CYS A 203 -14.71 -6.64 -17.43
N GLY A 204 -14.51 -7.62 -16.52
CA GLY A 204 -14.93 -9.00 -16.71
C GLY A 204 -16.44 -9.15 -16.93
N GLY A 205 -16.85 -9.97 -17.91
CA GLY A 205 -18.24 -10.14 -18.31
C GLY A 205 -19.18 -10.63 -17.19
N ASN A 206 -18.71 -11.53 -16.35
CA ASN A 206 -19.49 -12.15 -15.26
C ASN A 206 -19.28 -11.48 -13.89
N ARG A 207 -18.85 -10.21 -13.86
CA ARG A 207 -18.68 -9.41 -12.66
C ARG A 207 -19.80 -8.36 -12.54
N SER A 208 -19.82 -7.63 -11.41
CA SER A 208 -20.79 -6.56 -11.15
C SER A 208 -20.92 -5.60 -12.33
N LYS A 209 -22.15 -5.42 -12.85
CA LYS A 209 -22.44 -4.41 -13.90
C LYS A 209 -22.17 -2.99 -13.39
N LEU A 210 -22.47 -2.72 -12.12
CA LEU A 210 -22.27 -1.40 -11.49
C LEU A 210 -20.80 -0.97 -11.62
N ARG A 211 -19.85 -1.87 -11.33
CA ARG A 211 -18.42 -1.60 -11.46
C ARG A 211 -18.01 -1.06 -12.83
N ARG A 212 -18.68 -1.49 -13.91
CA ARG A 212 -18.36 -1.01 -15.28
C ARG A 212 -18.71 0.46 -15.44
N TYR A 213 -19.87 0.86 -14.91
CA TYR A 213 -20.33 2.25 -14.96
C TYR A 213 -19.45 3.14 -14.07
N GLU A 214 -19.19 2.72 -12.85
CA GLU A 214 -18.34 3.45 -11.90
C GLU A 214 -16.90 3.64 -12.43
N MET A 215 -16.29 2.60 -12.98
CA MET A 215 -14.94 2.71 -13.58
C MET A 215 -14.96 3.60 -14.84
N GLY A 216 -16.01 3.52 -15.64
CA GLY A 216 -16.18 4.39 -16.81
C GLY A 216 -16.32 5.86 -16.41
N GLU A 217 -17.10 6.15 -15.38
CA GLU A 217 -17.26 7.51 -14.83
C GLU A 217 -15.94 8.07 -14.30
N VAL A 218 -15.23 7.30 -13.48
CA VAL A 218 -13.92 7.71 -12.95
C VAL A 218 -12.92 7.97 -14.05
N SER A 219 -12.83 7.08 -15.04
CA SER A 219 -11.93 7.25 -16.19
C SER A 219 -12.29 8.49 -17.00
N GLY A 220 -13.58 8.69 -17.34
CA GLY A 220 -14.05 9.84 -18.09
C GLY A 220 -13.84 11.19 -17.38
N ARG A 221 -13.76 11.17 -16.04
CA ARG A 221 -13.52 12.37 -15.24
C ARG A 221 -12.03 12.69 -15.07
N LEU A 222 -11.18 11.69 -14.96
CA LEU A 222 -9.78 11.83 -14.54
C LEU A 222 -8.76 11.57 -15.69
N ALA A 223 -9.13 10.91 -16.76
CA ALA A 223 -8.27 10.69 -17.92
C ALA A 223 -8.68 11.64 -19.08
N ASP A 224 -7.80 11.79 -20.05
CA ASP A 224 -8.06 12.56 -21.28
C ASP A 224 -8.60 11.67 -22.41
N LEU A 225 -8.40 10.35 -22.29
CA LEU A 225 -8.88 9.33 -23.22
C LEU A 225 -8.93 7.97 -22.49
#